data_1e906e2aa46df314a88cd7c6b19102a8
#
_entry.id   1e906e2aa46df314a88cd7c6b19102a8
#
_cell.length_a   1.000
_cell.length_b   1.000
_cell.length_c   1.000
_cell.angle_alpha   90.00
_cell.angle_beta   90.00
_cell.angle_gamma   90.00
#
_symmetry.space_group_name_H-M   'P 1'
#
loop_
_entity.id
_entity.type
_entity.pdbx_description
1 polymer ?
#
loop_
_entity_poly.entity_id
_entity_poly.type
_entity_poly.pdbx_seq_one_letter_code
_entity_poly.pdbx_strand_id
1 'polypeptide(L)'
;RELHGQCMFDHNKEQQKALIELKEKYPNHRVMLIAEKGTMGVGSSRMSGVNNVALWIGQEASPYIPFINIAPVIAGTNGVSPIFLTTVGVTGGIGLDLKNWEKTYDKNGHLVLDDNNEPVLKQTYSVDTGTLLTINTKTKKLYREGEEVMDISSAFTPQKIEFMRAGGSYAIVFGKKLQTFAAHTLNTRIKNVFAPSKEIFNEGVGLTAVEKIFNKNSVGSSGKTLHAGSYVRVKVNIVGSQDTTGLMTTQELEMMAATLISPVLDAGYQSGCHTASVWDLKSQENIPRLMKFMSDFGLITGRDPQNKYHPLTDVIHKVLNDITIDDWAIIIGGDSHTRMSKGVAFGADSGTVALALATGEASMPIPESVKVTFKGKMHEHMDFRDVVHATQSQMLKKFGGENVFQGRIIEVHI
;
A
#
# COMPACT_ATOMS: atom_id res chain seq x y z
N ARG A 1 -6.53 18.01 -6.87
CA ARG A 1 -6.74 18.25 -5.42
C ARG A 1 -8.21 18.40 -5.06
N GLU A 2 -8.98 19.06 -5.90
CA GLU A 2 -10.35 19.45 -5.58
C GLU A 2 -11.38 18.32 -5.68
N LEU A 3 -11.15 17.29 -6.48
CA LEU A 3 -12.19 16.29 -6.78
C LEU A 3 -12.28 15.13 -5.79
N HIS A 4 -11.23 14.76 -5.06
CA HIS A 4 -11.26 13.56 -4.22
C HIS A 4 -11.35 13.82 -2.72
N GLY A 5 -11.02 15.01 -2.26
CA GLY A 5 -11.06 15.34 -0.83
C GLY A 5 -12.22 16.24 -0.43
N GLN A 6 -12.66 17.10 -1.33
CA GLN A 6 -13.77 18.00 -1.07
C GLN A 6 -15.10 17.26 -0.90
N CYS A 7 -15.28 16.14 -1.58
CA CYS A 7 -16.57 15.44 -1.59
C CYS A 7 -17.01 14.85 -0.25
N MET A 8 -16.08 14.58 0.70
CA MET A 8 -16.49 13.96 1.97
C MET A 8 -16.91 14.95 3.04
N PHE A 9 -16.28 16.12 3.11
CA PHE A 9 -16.47 17.02 4.25
C PHE A 9 -16.94 18.43 3.88
N ASP A 10 -16.52 18.98 2.74
CA ASP A 10 -16.85 20.38 2.37
C ASP A 10 -18.34 20.59 2.07
N HIS A 11 -19.06 19.54 1.74
CA HIS A 11 -20.49 19.58 1.45
C HIS A 11 -21.38 19.06 2.59
N ASN A 12 -20.81 18.47 3.64
CA ASN A 12 -21.60 17.96 4.76
C ASN A 12 -21.42 18.82 6.02
N LYS A 13 -22.21 19.87 6.12
CA LYS A 13 -22.19 20.80 7.26
C LYS A 13 -22.51 20.13 8.59
N GLU A 14 -23.31 19.07 8.59
CA GLU A 14 -23.66 18.33 9.80
C GLU A 14 -22.45 17.57 10.36
N GLN A 15 -21.67 16.91 9.48
CA GLN A 15 -20.46 16.23 9.90
C GLN A 15 -19.39 17.22 10.37
N GLN A 16 -19.27 18.38 9.73
CA GLN A 16 -18.37 19.44 10.19
C GLN A 16 -18.73 19.91 11.60
N LYS A 17 -20.01 20.18 11.83
CA LYS A 17 -20.52 20.59 13.14
C LYS A 17 -20.27 19.52 14.20
N ALA A 18 -20.60 18.27 13.89
CA ALA A 18 -20.35 17.13 14.80
C ALA A 18 -18.86 16.98 15.17
N LEU A 19 -17.95 17.20 14.23
CA LEU A 19 -16.51 17.16 14.53
C LEU A 19 -16.08 18.29 15.46
N ILE A 20 -16.57 19.51 15.23
CA ILE A 20 -16.27 20.65 16.10
C ILE A 20 -16.76 20.38 17.52
N GLU A 21 -18.00 19.93 17.67
CA GLU A 21 -18.58 19.57 18.96
C GLU A 21 -17.82 18.46 19.68
N LEU A 22 -17.34 17.44 18.92
CA LEU A 22 -16.49 16.38 19.48
C LEU A 22 -15.14 16.90 19.97
N LYS A 23 -14.50 17.79 19.21
CA LYS A 23 -13.23 18.40 19.61
C LYS A 23 -13.35 19.27 20.84
N GLU A 24 -14.44 20.04 20.95
CA GLU A 24 -14.74 20.84 22.13
C GLU A 24 -15.02 19.97 23.36
N LYS A 25 -15.79 18.90 23.19
CA LYS A 25 -16.12 17.97 24.27
C LYS A 25 -14.93 17.14 24.74
N TYR A 26 -14.02 16.77 23.81
CA TYR A 26 -12.88 15.88 24.06
C TYR A 26 -11.57 16.48 23.55
N PRO A 27 -11.10 17.61 24.10
CA PRO A 27 -9.95 18.36 23.57
C PRO A 27 -8.62 17.56 23.58
N ASN A 28 -8.49 16.60 24.49
CA ASN A 28 -7.29 15.77 24.63
C ASN A 28 -7.40 14.42 23.90
N HIS A 29 -8.48 14.19 23.16
CA HIS A 29 -8.68 12.95 22.40
C HIS A 29 -8.43 13.15 20.93
N ARG A 30 -7.94 12.12 20.26
CA ARG A 30 -7.84 12.09 18.81
C ARG A 30 -9.17 11.70 18.21
N VAL A 31 -9.53 12.33 17.10
CA VAL A 31 -10.68 11.92 16.32
C VAL A 31 -10.31 10.76 15.43
N MET A 32 -11.12 9.73 15.44
CA MET A 32 -11.08 8.61 14.52
C MET A 32 -12.21 8.77 13.50
N LEU A 33 -11.86 8.69 12.22
CA LEU A 33 -12.87 8.64 11.16
C LEU A 33 -13.32 7.19 10.96
N ILE A 34 -14.63 6.96 11.02
CA ILE A 34 -15.20 5.64 10.79
C ILE A 34 -16.17 5.70 9.62
N ALA A 35 -15.96 4.86 8.61
CA ALA A 35 -16.91 4.64 7.53
C ALA A 35 -17.85 3.49 7.92
N GLU A 36 -19.15 3.78 8.03
CA GLU A 36 -20.13 2.84 8.58
C GLU A 36 -20.70 1.87 7.54
N LYS A 37 -20.85 2.29 6.30
CA LYS A 37 -21.46 1.47 5.23
C LYS A 37 -20.54 1.34 4.03
N GLY A 38 -20.61 0.15 3.38
CA GLY A 38 -19.81 -0.16 2.21
C GLY A 38 -18.34 -0.41 2.50
N THR A 39 -17.60 -0.85 1.49
CA THR A 39 -16.16 -1.11 1.59
C THR A 39 -15.39 0.20 1.45
N MET A 40 -14.61 0.53 2.46
CA MET A 40 -13.81 1.75 2.47
C MET A 40 -12.54 1.61 1.63
N GLY A 41 -12.16 2.68 0.95
CA GLY A 41 -10.86 2.78 0.26
C GLY A 41 -10.78 2.02 -1.06
N VAL A 42 -11.90 1.78 -1.71
CA VAL A 42 -11.95 1.31 -3.11
C VAL A 42 -11.67 2.49 -4.05
N GLY A 43 -10.98 2.24 -5.14
CA GLY A 43 -10.62 3.27 -6.12
C GLY A 43 -9.11 3.48 -6.25
N SER A 44 -8.70 4.46 -7.05
CA SER A 44 -7.30 4.64 -7.46
C SER A 44 -6.51 5.64 -6.58
N SER A 45 -6.98 6.86 -6.42
CA SER A 45 -6.21 7.97 -5.78
C SER A 45 -6.34 8.01 -4.25
N ARG A 46 -6.03 6.91 -3.58
CA ARG A 46 -6.25 6.73 -2.13
C ARG A 46 -5.43 7.65 -1.25
N MET A 47 -4.22 8.02 -1.66
CA MET A 47 -3.33 8.88 -0.88
C MET A 47 -3.92 10.29 -0.68
N SER A 48 -4.49 10.89 -1.73
CA SER A 48 -5.15 12.20 -1.59
C SER A 48 -6.32 12.15 -0.61
N GLY A 49 -7.09 11.07 -0.60
CA GLY A 49 -8.16 10.88 0.38
C GLY A 49 -7.65 10.85 1.81
N VAL A 50 -6.59 10.08 2.08
CA VAL A 50 -5.98 10.01 3.42
C VAL A 50 -5.38 11.36 3.84
N ASN A 51 -4.65 12.02 2.95
CA ASN A 51 -4.06 13.33 3.23
C ASN A 51 -5.12 14.40 3.53
N ASN A 52 -6.23 14.39 2.80
CA ASN A 52 -7.33 15.32 3.05
C ASN A 52 -8.01 15.07 4.41
N VAL A 53 -8.22 13.79 4.76
CA VAL A 53 -8.73 13.43 6.09
C VAL A 53 -7.76 13.88 7.18
N ALA A 54 -6.47 13.64 7.01
CA ALA A 54 -5.44 14.06 7.97
C ALA A 54 -5.39 15.59 8.13
N LEU A 55 -5.44 16.32 7.03
CA LEU A 55 -5.50 17.79 7.04
C LEU A 55 -6.77 18.29 7.76
N TRP A 56 -7.89 17.67 7.50
CA TRP A 56 -9.18 18.10 8.05
C TRP A 56 -9.27 17.83 9.56
N ILE A 57 -8.88 16.64 10.01
CA ILE A 57 -8.81 16.29 11.43
C ILE A 57 -7.79 17.17 12.16
N GLY A 58 -6.72 17.55 11.47
CA GLY A 58 -5.58 18.30 12.01
C GLY A 58 -5.59 19.79 11.73
N GLN A 59 -6.70 20.40 11.33
CA GLN A 59 -6.76 21.81 10.94
C GLN A 59 -6.24 22.83 11.99
N GLU A 60 -6.15 22.42 13.24
CA GLU A 60 -5.55 23.24 14.30
C GLU A 60 -4.00 23.15 14.36
N ALA A 61 -3.43 22.11 13.79
CA ALA A 61 -1.98 22.02 13.59
C ALA A 61 -1.65 22.70 12.28
N SER A 62 -0.96 23.83 12.35
CA SER A 62 -0.58 24.71 11.24
C SER A 62 -0.53 24.01 9.87
N PRO A 63 -1.31 24.43 8.87
CA PRO A 63 -1.32 23.83 7.53
C PRO A 63 0.03 23.99 6.79
N TYR A 64 0.97 24.72 7.37
CA TYR A 64 2.28 25.04 6.79
C TYR A 64 3.42 24.17 7.32
N ILE A 65 3.17 23.27 8.26
CA ILE A 65 4.20 22.36 8.76
C ILE A 65 3.86 20.94 8.32
N PRO A 66 4.36 20.49 7.16
CA PRO A 66 4.06 19.17 6.61
C PRO A 66 4.56 18.00 7.46
N PHE A 67 5.30 18.29 8.53
CA PHE A 67 5.91 17.33 9.43
C PHE A 67 5.25 17.23 10.81
N ILE A 68 4.25 18.05 11.13
CA ILE A 68 3.43 17.80 12.31
C ILE A 68 2.42 16.72 11.95
N ASN A 69 2.86 15.52 12.17
CA ASN A 69 2.11 14.34 11.84
C ASN A 69 1.02 14.09 12.88
N ILE A 70 -0.15 14.54 12.58
CA ILE A 70 -1.34 13.98 13.23
C ILE A 70 -1.63 12.69 12.49
N ALA A 71 -1.06 11.60 12.99
CA ALA A 71 -1.32 10.28 12.44
C ALA A 71 -2.83 10.04 12.37
N PRO A 72 -3.45 10.01 11.18
CA PRO A 72 -4.89 9.82 11.08
C PRO A 72 -5.24 8.42 11.58
N VAL A 73 -6.33 8.31 12.33
CA VAL A 73 -6.93 7.02 12.66
C VAL A 73 -8.16 6.87 11.81
N ILE A 74 -8.15 5.92 10.90
CA ILE A 74 -9.21 5.70 9.92
C ILE A 74 -9.65 4.26 9.99
N ALA A 75 -10.94 4.03 10.09
CA ALA A 75 -11.51 2.69 10.17
C ALA A 75 -12.71 2.53 9.25
N GLY A 76 -12.96 1.28 8.84
CA GLY A 76 -14.20 0.88 8.19
C GLY A 76 -14.89 -0.22 9.00
N THR A 77 -16.20 -0.23 8.99
CA THR A 77 -17.00 -1.23 9.71
C THR A 77 -17.40 -2.41 8.84
N ASN A 78 -17.50 -2.21 7.53
CA ASN A 78 -17.92 -3.24 6.56
C ASN A 78 -16.85 -3.52 5.50
N GLY A 79 -15.64 -3.75 5.96
CA GLY A 79 -14.48 -4.02 5.14
C GLY A 79 -13.69 -2.77 4.74
N VAL A 80 -12.39 -2.94 4.64
CA VAL A 80 -11.46 -1.90 4.18
C VAL A 80 -10.52 -2.51 3.15
N SER A 81 -10.34 -1.83 2.03
CA SER A 81 -9.39 -2.26 1.00
C SER A 81 -7.99 -2.42 1.60
N PRO A 82 -7.31 -3.57 1.42
CA PRO A 82 -5.95 -3.79 1.93
C PRO A 82 -4.95 -2.72 1.46
N ILE A 83 -5.10 -2.25 0.21
CA ILE A 83 -4.25 -1.19 -0.34
C ILE A 83 -4.51 0.14 0.39
N PHE A 84 -5.76 0.42 0.77
CA PHE A 84 -6.07 1.63 1.54
C PHE A 84 -5.45 1.57 2.95
N LEU A 85 -5.51 0.43 3.62
CA LEU A 85 -4.84 0.22 4.92
C LEU A 85 -3.33 0.42 4.83
N THR A 86 -2.72 0.03 3.70
CA THR A 86 -1.31 0.30 3.43
C THR A 86 -1.08 1.80 3.22
N THR A 87 -1.94 2.46 2.44
CA THR A 87 -1.86 3.91 2.19
C THR A 87 -1.97 4.71 3.49
N VAL A 88 -2.90 4.37 4.39
CA VAL A 88 -2.98 5.00 5.72
C VAL A 88 -1.68 4.76 6.50
N GLY A 89 -1.11 3.55 6.45
CA GLY A 89 0.15 3.23 7.10
C GLY A 89 1.32 4.07 6.63
N VAL A 90 1.51 4.28 5.32
CA VAL A 90 2.62 5.08 4.78
C VAL A 90 2.54 6.57 5.10
N THR A 91 1.37 7.08 5.44
CA THR A 91 1.21 8.44 6.00
C THR A 91 1.53 8.51 7.49
N GLY A 92 1.93 7.41 8.10
CA GLY A 92 2.14 7.31 9.56
C GLY A 92 0.84 7.11 10.35
N GLY A 93 -0.28 6.90 9.66
CA GLY A 93 -1.59 6.69 10.26
C GLY A 93 -1.86 5.25 10.71
N ILE A 94 -2.99 5.07 11.38
CA ILE A 94 -3.51 3.77 11.82
C ILE A 94 -4.78 3.47 11.03
N GLY A 95 -4.72 2.49 10.15
CA GLY A 95 -5.88 1.98 9.40
C GLY A 95 -6.43 0.72 10.05
N LEU A 96 -7.74 0.67 10.31
CA LEU A 96 -8.42 -0.44 10.95
C LEU A 96 -9.59 -0.94 10.11
N ASP A 97 -9.74 -2.24 10.02
CA ASP A 97 -10.96 -2.90 9.59
C ASP A 97 -11.64 -3.47 10.84
N LEU A 98 -12.70 -2.80 11.29
CA LEU A 98 -13.36 -3.11 12.57
C LEU A 98 -14.12 -4.42 12.55
N LYS A 99 -14.52 -4.90 11.35
CA LYS A 99 -15.23 -6.18 11.16
C LYS A 99 -16.40 -6.37 12.13
N ASN A 100 -17.12 -5.28 12.44
CA ASN A 100 -18.21 -5.33 13.41
C ASN A 100 -19.57 -5.68 12.77
N TRP A 101 -19.54 -6.19 11.54
CA TRP A 101 -20.70 -6.73 10.85
C TRP A 101 -20.47 -8.19 10.52
N GLU A 102 -21.41 -9.04 10.91
CA GLU A 102 -21.40 -10.48 10.63
C GLU A 102 -22.58 -10.88 9.79
N LYS A 103 -22.38 -11.87 8.94
CA LYS A 103 -23.47 -12.47 8.15
C LYS A 103 -24.42 -13.22 9.07
N THR A 104 -25.71 -13.06 8.85
CA THR A 104 -26.75 -13.77 9.59
C THR A 104 -27.02 -15.11 8.95
N TYR A 105 -27.10 -16.16 9.77
CA TYR A 105 -27.45 -17.51 9.35
C TYR A 105 -28.74 -17.95 10.01
N ASP A 106 -29.54 -18.76 9.31
CA ASP A 106 -30.74 -19.37 9.85
C ASP A 106 -30.43 -20.53 10.82
N LYS A 107 -31.47 -21.14 11.39
CA LYS A 107 -31.32 -22.26 12.33
C LYS A 107 -30.67 -23.51 11.73
N ASN A 108 -30.64 -23.61 10.39
CA ASN A 108 -30.06 -24.71 9.63
C ASN A 108 -28.65 -24.39 9.12
N GLY A 109 -28.12 -23.20 9.43
CA GLY A 109 -26.80 -22.76 8.98
C GLY A 109 -26.78 -22.18 7.55
N HIS A 110 -27.93 -21.90 6.95
CA HIS A 110 -28.02 -21.24 5.65
C HIS A 110 -27.92 -19.74 5.80
N LEU A 111 -27.22 -19.09 4.86
CA LEU A 111 -27.09 -17.65 4.81
C LEU A 111 -28.46 -16.99 4.58
N VAL A 112 -28.82 -16.04 5.45
CA VAL A 112 -30.05 -15.26 5.29
C VAL A 112 -29.80 -14.16 4.28
N LEU A 113 -30.64 -14.08 3.27
CA LEU A 113 -30.61 -13.04 2.23
C LEU A 113 -31.80 -12.10 2.38
N ASP A 114 -31.61 -10.85 2.00
CA ASP A 114 -32.69 -9.86 1.92
C ASP A 114 -33.47 -9.97 0.59
N ASP A 115 -34.45 -9.09 0.40
CA ASP A 115 -35.29 -9.05 -0.81
C ASP A 115 -34.51 -8.74 -2.11
N ASN A 116 -33.26 -8.24 -1.99
CA ASN A 116 -32.36 -7.98 -3.11
C ASN A 116 -31.36 -9.12 -3.33
N ASN A 117 -31.52 -10.24 -2.62
CA ASN A 117 -30.62 -11.39 -2.63
C ASN A 117 -29.21 -11.07 -2.08
N GLU A 118 -29.09 -10.07 -1.19
CA GLU A 118 -27.87 -9.69 -0.50
C GLU A 118 -27.82 -10.27 0.92
N PRO A 119 -26.66 -10.60 1.46
CA PRO A 119 -26.53 -11.13 2.82
C PRO A 119 -27.06 -10.17 3.87
N VAL A 120 -27.97 -10.63 4.71
CA VAL A 120 -28.42 -9.88 5.90
C VAL A 120 -27.26 -9.81 6.89
N LEU A 121 -26.83 -8.58 7.24
CA LEU A 121 -25.74 -8.33 8.18
C LEU A 121 -26.30 -7.94 9.55
N LYS A 122 -25.68 -8.46 10.59
CA LYS A 122 -25.92 -8.10 11.98
C LYS A 122 -24.70 -7.40 12.55
N GLN A 123 -24.89 -6.25 13.19
CA GLN A 123 -23.83 -5.55 13.87
C GLN A 123 -23.51 -6.21 15.21
N THR A 124 -22.23 -6.50 15.44
CA THR A 124 -21.75 -7.16 16.67
C THR A 124 -21.52 -6.15 17.80
N TYR A 125 -21.13 -4.92 17.45
CA TYR A 125 -21.03 -3.78 18.37
C TYR A 125 -21.21 -2.47 17.62
N SER A 126 -21.76 -1.46 18.26
CA SER A 126 -21.94 -0.12 17.65
C SER A 126 -20.71 0.75 17.85
N VAL A 127 -20.48 1.66 16.92
CA VAL A 127 -19.42 2.69 16.98
C VAL A 127 -20.00 4.05 16.59
N ASP A 128 -21.05 4.42 17.28
CA ASP A 128 -21.78 5.67 17.03
C ASP A 128 -20.86 6.89 17.24
N THR A 129 -21.25 8.00 16.62
CA THR A 129 -20.52 9.28 16.77
C THR A 129 -20.43 9.66 18.26
N GLY A 130 -19.22 9.87 18.74
CA GLY A 130 -18.94 10.19 20.15
C GLY A 130 -18.59 8.98 21.00
N THR A 131 -18.60 7.76 20.47
CA THR A 131 -18.09 6.56 21.16
C THR A 131 -16.60 6.71 21.47
N LEU A 132 -16.20 6.44 22.71
CA LEU A 132 -14.81 6.45 23.10
C LEU A 132 -14.17 5.08 22.85
N LEU A 133 -13.13 5.10 22.02
CA LEU A 133 -12.34 3.91 21.70
C LEU A 133 -10.91 4.08 22.24
N THR A 134 -10.34 3.02 22.77
CA THR A 134 -8.94 3.00 23.23
C THR A 134 -8.13 2.04 22.37
N ILE A 135 -7.12 2.57 21.67
CA ILE A 135 -6.12 1.78 20.96
C ILE A 135 -4.92 1.55 21.87
N ASN A 136 -4.72 0.33 22.31
CA ASN A 136 -3.53 -0.03 23.06
C ASN A 136 -2.43 -0.54 22.11
N THR A 137 -1.43 0.30 21.86
CA THR A 137 -0.33 0.00 20.93
C THR A 137 0.64 -1.05 21.45
N LYS A 138 0.68 -1.33 22.76
CA LYS A 138 1.53 -2.35 23.36
C LYS A 138 0.90 -3.73 23.22
N THR A 139 -0.38 -3.86 23.63
CA THR A 139 -1.13 -5.12 23.52
C THR A 139 -1.68 -5.35 22.11
N LYS A 140 -1.69 -4.30 21.28
CA LYS A 140 -2.25 -4.30 19.90
C LYS A 140 -3.73 -4.68 19.90
N LYS A 141 -4.47 -4.12 20.84
CA LYS A 141 -5.89 -4.37 21.02
C LYS A 141 -6.69 -3.07 21.00
N LEU A 142 -7.91 -3.18 20.50
CA LEU A 142 -8.92 -2.12 20.51
C LEU A 142 -9.91 -2.40 21.65
N TYR A 143 -10.20 -1.37 22.43
CA TYR A 143 -11.18 -1.42 23.51
C TYR A 143 -12.28 -0.38 23.26
N ARG A 144 -13.50 -0.72 23.64
CA ARG A 144 -14.64 0.17 23.71
C ARG A 144 -15.13 0.20 25.16
N GLU A 145 -15.16 1.39 25.75
CA GLU A 145 -15.61 1.58 27.14
C GLU A 145 -14.92 0.66 28.18
N GLY A 146 -13.67 0.30 27.88
CA GLY A 146 -12.86 -0.58 28.73
C GLY A 146 -12.94 -2.07 28.39
N GLU A 147 -13.88 -2.49 27.56
CA GLU A 147 -14.00 -3.87 27.10
C GLU A 147 -13.21 -4.10 25.81
N GLU A 148 -12.50 -5.21 25.71
CA GLU A 148 -11.78 -5.61 24.51
C GLU A 148 -12.76 -5.97 23.40
N VAL A 149 -12.65 -5.32 22.24
CA VAL A 149 -13.50 -5.57 21.09
C VAL A 149 -12.80 -6.31 19.97
N MET A 150 -11.48 -6.11 19.77
CA MET A 150 -10.75 -6.83 18.73
C MET A 150 -9.23 -6.75 18.87
N ASP A 151 -8.54 -7.73 18.26
CA ASP A 151 -7.11 -7.67 17.98
C ASP A 151 -6.84 -6.81 16.74
N ILE A 152 -5.92 -5.86 16.87
CA ILE A 152 -5.50 -4.93 15.81
C ILE A 152 -4.03 -5.10 15.42
N SER A 153 -3.45 -6.27 15.67
CA SER A 153 -2.03 -6.57 15.36
C SER A 153 -1.67 -6.33 13.90
N SER A 154 -2.62 -6.53 12.99
CA SER A 154 -2.45 -6.28 11.55
C SER A 154 -2.18 -4.80 11.20
N ALA A 155 -2.60 -3.87 12.06
CA ALA A 155 -2.30 -2.45 11.94
C ALA A 155 -0.88 -2.09 12.43
N PHE A 156 -0.18 -3.00 13.10
CA PHE A 156 1.13 -2.78 13.73
C PHE A 156 2.19 -3.75 13.20
N THR A 157 2.23 -3.96 11.88
CA THR A 157 3.33 -4.68 11.23
C THR A 157 4.64 -3.88 11.38
N PRO A 158 5.82 -4.52 11.29
CA PRO A 158 7.10 -3.81 11.36
C PRO A 158 7.19 -2.61 10.43
N GLN A 159 6.73 -2.75 9.19
CA GLN A 159 6.69 -1.67 8.21
C GLN A 159 5.80 -0.50 8.67
N LYS A 160 4.57 -0.77 9.12
CA LYS A 160 3.66 0.27 9.60
C LYS A 160 4.19 0.97 10.85
N ILE A 161 4.84 0.23 11.75
CA ILE A 161 5.51 0.81 12.92
C ILE A 161 6.66 1.72 12.51
N GLU A 162 7.45 1.34 11.49
CA GLU A 162 8.51 2.19 10.93
C GLU A 162 7.93 3.52 10.45
N PHE A 163 6.88 3.49 9.63
CA PHE A 163 6.20 4.70 9.15
C PHE A 163 5.59 5.53 10.29
N MET A 164 4.91 4.90 11.25
CA MET A 164 4.33 5.60 12.40
C MET A 164 5.39 6.32 13.24
N ARG A 165 6.53 5.66 13.51
CA ARG A 165 7.63 6.25 14.29
C ARG A 165 8.31 7.40 13.59
N ALA A 166 8.45 7.30 12.28
CA ALA A 166 9.07 8.33 11.46
C ALA A 166 8.14 9.51 11.18
N GLY A 167 6.82 9.28 11.25
CA GLY A 167 5.83 10.26 10.83
C GLY A 167 5.45 10.18 9.36
N GLY A 168 5.56 8.99 8.76
CA GLY A 168 5.24 8.72 7.38
C GLY A 168 6.45 8.54 6.47
N SER A 169 6.18 8.24 5.21
CA SER A 169 7.20 7.95 4.20
C SER A 169 8.15 9.12 3.94
N TYR A 170 7.64 10.35 3.96
CA TYR A 170 8.43 11.56 3.76
C TYR A 170 9.54 11.70 4.80
N ALA A 171 9.18 11.54 6.07
CA ALA A 171 10.14 11.66 7.16
C ALA A 171 11.23 10.59 7.07
N ILE A 172 10.90 9.38 6.60
CA ILE A 172 11.89 8.32 6.37
C ILE A 172 12.87 8.71 5.28
N VAL A 173 12.39 9.21 4.12
CA VAL A 173 13.28 9.60 3.03
C VAL A 173 14.19 10.76 3.45
N PHE A 174 13.61 11.78 4.06
CA PHE A 174 14.36 12.93 4.54
C PHE A 174 15.40 12.51 5.58
N GLY A 175 15.01 11.72 6.56
CA GLY A 175 15.90 11.18 7.59
C GLY A 175 17.03 10.32 7.02
N LYS A 176 16.74 9.45 6.05
CA LYS A 176 17.77 8.65 5.37
C LYS A 176 18.75 9.52 4.58
N LYS A 177 18.27 10.54 3.86
CA LYS A 177 19.15 11.47 3.15
C LYS A 177 20.04 12.29 4.09
N LEU A 178 19.47 12.82 5.16
CA LEU A 178 20.24 13.52 6.21
C LEU A 178 21.28 12.61 6.84
N GLN A 179 20.92 11.38 7.14
CA GLN A 179 21.78 10.37 7.73
C GLN A 179 22.96 10.03 6.78
N THR A 180 22.68 9.87 5.49
CA THR A 180 23.71 9.63 4.47
C THR A 180 24.66 10.84 4.38
N PHE A 181 24.11 12.05 4.33
CA PHE A 181 24.90 13.29 4.29
C PHE A 181 25.78 13.43 5.54
N ALA A 182 25.20 13.25 6.72
CA ALA A 182 25.95 13.34 7.98
C ALA A 182 27.04 12.27 8.07
N ALA A 183 26.76 11.04 7.67
CA ALA A 183 27.74 9.95 7.67
C ALA A 183 28.91 10.24 6.73
N HIS A 184 28.65 10.79 5.57
CA HIS A 184 29.68 11.21 4.61
C HIS A 184 30.52 12.37 5.19
N THR A 185 29.89 13.41 5.72
CA THR A 185 30.54 14.58 6.26
C THR A 185 31.40 14.26 7.50
N LEU A 186 30.92 13.38 8.35
CA LEU A 186 31.59 12.98 9.60
C LEU A 186 32.50 11.74 9.42
N ASN A 187 32.61 11.23 8.20
CA ASN A 187 33.35 9.99 7.88
C ASN A 187 33.01 8.82 8.83
N THR A 188 31.72 8.61 9.05
CA THR A 188 31.22 7.58 9.95
C THR A 188 30.29 6.61 9.22
N ARG A 189 30.01 5.45 9.85
CA ARG A 189 29.09 4.47 9.25
C ARG A 189 27.64 4.91 9.47
N ILE A 190 26.80 4.70 8.44
CA ILE A 190 25.36 4.88 8.54
C ILE A 190 24.79 3.81 9.47
N LYS A 191 24.09 4.24 10.51
CA LYS A 191 23.31 3.36 11.37
C LYS A 191 21.88 3.23 10.81
N ASN A 192 21.37 2.01 10.71
CA ASN A 192 19.98 1.80 10.29
C ASN A 192 19.04 2.14 11.45
N VAL A 193 18.57 3.40 11.50
CA VAL A 193 17.69 3.88 12.56
C VAL A 193 16.22 3.62 12.25
N PHE A 194 15.85 3.52 10.96
CA PHE A 194 14.47 3.54 10.51
C PHE A 194 13.87 2.16 10.19
N ALA A 195 14.66 1.13 10.04
CA ALA A 195 14.15 -0.19 9.72
C ALA A 195 14.50 -1.20 10.82
N PRO A 196 13.56 -1.56 11.70
CA PRO A 196 13.77 -2.69 12.57
C PRO A 196 13.85 -3.96 11.72
N SER A 197 15.00 -4.62 11.68
CA SER A 197 15.13 -5.91 11.02
C SER A 197 14.60 -7.01 11.93
N LYS A 198 13.77 -7.88 11.38
CA LYS A 198 13.42 -9.16 11.97
C LYS A 198 13.96 -10.25 11.04
N GLU A 199 15.04 -10.86 11.41
CA GLU A 199 15.64 -11.92 10.60
C GLU A 199 15.21 -13.31 11.11
N ILE A 200 14.75 -14.16 10.21
CA ILE A 200 14.37 -15.55 10.49
C ILE A 200 15.31 -16.47 9.74
N PHE A 201 15.91 -17.39 10.47
CA PHE A 201 16.86 -18.36 9.96
C PHE A 201 16.30 -19.77 10.18
N ASN A 202 16.29 -20.59 9.14
CA ASN A 202 15.90 -22.00 9.22
C ASN A 202 17.05 -22.85 8.62
N GLU A 203 17.96 -23.29 9.46
CA GLU A 203 19.10 -24.10 9.02
C GLU A 203 18.62 -25.42 8.41
N GLY A 204 19.22 -25.79 7.27
CA GLY A 204 18.89 -27.05 6.57
C GLY A 204 17.65 -27.01 5.70
N VAL A 205 16.91 -25.90 5.66
CA VAL A 205 15.76 -25.73 4.79
C VAL A 205 16.15 -25.07 3.46
N GLY A 206 15.71 -25.64 2.34
CA GLY A 206 15.94 -25.06 1.02
C GLY A 206 15.15 -23.76 0.82
N LEU A 207 15.70 -22.87 -0.02
CA LEU A 207 15.07 -21.59 -0.33
C LEU A 207 14.09 -21.71 -1.49
N THR A 208 12.94 -21.06 -1.36
CA THR A 208 12.03 -20.76 -2.48
C THR A 208 12.67 -19.78 -3.48
N ALA A 209 12.12 -19.65 -4.67
CA ALA A 209 12.61 -18.68 -5.65
C ALA A 209 12.55 -17.25 -5.09
N VAL A 210 11.48 -16.92 -4.40
CA VAL A 210 11.29 -15.61 -3.76
C VAL A 210 12.35 -15.34 -2.69
N GLU A 211 12.60 -16.29 -1.79
CA GLU A 211 13.63 -16.15 -0.76
C GLU A 211 15.02 -15.94 -1.36
N LYS A 212 15.33 -16.63 -2.45
CA LYS A 212 16.60 -16.43 -3.18
C LYS A 212 16.73 -15.01 -3.72
N ILE A 213 15.65 -14.47 -4.33
CA ILE A 213 15.62 -13.11 -4.87
C ILE A 213 15.81 -12.09 -3.75
N PHE A 214 15.11 -12.26 -2.63
CA PHE A 214 15.25 -11.37 -1.48
C PHE A 214 16.65 -11.43 -0.87
N ASN A 215 17.23 -12.62 -0.70
CA ASN A 215 18.60 -12.76 -0.20
C ASN A 215 19.61 -12.06 -1.09
N LYS A 216 19.47 -12.18 -2.43
CA LYS A 216 20.34 -11.49 -3.40
C LYS A 216 20.28 -9.96 -3.27
N ASN A 217 19.09 -9.41 -3.00
CA ASN A 217 18.84 -7.98 -2.97
C ASN A 217 18.82 -7.39 -1.55
N SER A 218 19.04 -8.18 -0.50
CA SER A 218 19.00 -7.67 0.88
C SER A 218 20.14 -6.70 1.16
N VAL A 219 19.84 -5.62 1.89
CA VAL A 219 20.78 -4.55 2.22
C VAL A 219 20.96 -4.50 3.73
N GLY A 220 22.20 -4.62 4.18
CA GLY A 220 22.53 -4.53 5.61
C GLY A 220 22.04 -5.68 6.45
N SER A 221 21.81 -6.85 5.84
CA SER A 221 21.51 -8.10 6.55
C SER A 221 22.74 -8.63 7.29
N SER A 222 22.52 -9.60 8.19
CA SER A 222 23.57 -10.27 8.96
C SER A 222 24.53 -11.12 8.11
N GLY A 223 24.28 -11.27 6.81
CA GLY A 223 25.00 -12.17 5.91
C GLY A 223 24.56 -13.63 6.01
N LYS A 224 23.60 -13.94 6.87
CA LYS A 224 22.98 -15.26 6.96
C LYS A 224 21.82 -15.38 5.98
N THR A 225 21.50 -16.63 5.64
CA THR A 225 20.34 -16.93 4.77
C THR A 225 19.03 -16.60 5.47
N LEU A 226 18.23 -15.74 4.83
CA LEU A 226 16.96 -15.25 5.34
C LEU A 226 15.80 -16.04 4.75
N HIS A 227 14.79 -16.28 5.56
CA HIS A 227 13.57 -17.02 5.18
C HIS A 227 12.31 -16.16 5.27
N ALA A 228 11.22 -16.69 4.71
CA ALA A 228 9.90 -16.06 4.74
C ALA A 228 9.51 -15.62 6.16
N GLY A 229 8.86 -14.47 6.25
CA GLY A 229 8.53 -13.79 7.51
C GLY A 229 9.65 -12.91 8.07
N SER A 230 10.89 -12.98 7.53
CA SER A 230 11.91 -11.96 7.81
C SER A 230 11.46 -10.61 7.29
N TYR A 231 11.69 -9.55 8.07
CA TYR A 231 11.46 -8.17 7.63
C TYR A 231 12.80 -7.53 7.30
N VAL A 232 13.01 -7.19 6.05
CA VAL A 232 14.31 -6.82 5.51
C VAL A 232 14.25 -5.55 4.67
N ARG A 233 15.38 -4.87 4.57
CA ARG A 233 15.59 -3.81 3.59
C ARG A 233 16.20 -4.43 2.34
N VAL A 234 15.61 -4.12 1.18
CA VAL A 234 16.05 -4.64 -0.10
C VAL A 234 16.36 -3.53 -1.09
N LYS A 235 17.34 -3.77 -1.96
CA LYS A 235 17.52 -2.99 -3.18
C LYS A 235 16.31 -3.21 -4.06
N VAL A 236 15.72 -2.12 -4.56
CA VAL A 236 14.71 -2.14 -5.61
C VAL A 236 15.39 -1.90 -6.94
N ASN A 237 15.15 -2.75 -7.91
CA ASN A 237 15.80 -2.66 -9.22
C ASN A 237 15.04 -1.72 -10.14
N ILE A 238 13.73 -1.86 -10.21
CA ILE A 238 12.88 -1.08 -11.11
C ILE A 238 11.71 -0.51 -10.33
N VAL A 239 11.42 0.76 -10.58
CA VAL A 239 10.25 1.44 -10.01
C VAL A 239 9.40 2.00 -11.13
N GLY A 240 8.11 1.60 -11.14
CA GLY A 240 7.12 2.11 -12.06
C GLY A 240 6.12 3.03 -11.37
N SER A 241 5.87 4.18 -11.95
CA SER A 241 4.80 5.09 -11.55
C SER A 241 3.78 5.20 -12.68
N GLN A 242 2.53 5.38 -12.35
CA GLN A 242 1.46 5.66 -13.31
C GLN A 242 0.90 7.07 -13.09
N ASP A 243 0.07 7.53 -14.00
CA ASP A 243 -0.48 8.88 -14.00
C ASP A 243 -1.12 9.31 -12.68
N THR A 244 -1.97 8.49 -12.09
CA THR A 244 -2.59 8.80 -10.79
C THR A 244 -1.60 8.71 -9.63
N THR A 245 -0.65 7.79 -9.70
CA THR A 245 0.41 7.64 -8.70
C THR A 245 1.51 8.68 -8.90
N GLY A 246 1.87 8.97 -10.16
CA GLY A 246 2.94 9.91 -10.52
C GLY A 246 2.71 11.32 -10.01
N LEU A 247 1.48 11.82 -10.08
CA LEU A 247 1.13 13.14 -9.55
C LEU A 247 1.29 13.20 -8.03
N MET A 248 0.88 12.15 -7.33
CA MET A 248 1.08 12.05 -5.87
C MET A 248 2.56 11.92 -5.53
N THR A 249 3.28 11.06 -6.25
CA THR A 249 4.72 10.85 -6.09
C THR A 249 5.49 12.15 -6.32
N THR A 250 5.09 12.95 -7.33
CA THR A 250 5.70 14.27 -7.59
C THR A 250 5.57 15.19 -6.37
N GLN A 251 4.36 15.31 -5.82
CA GLN A 251 4.12 16.13 -4.63
C GLN A 251 4.97 15.65 -3.45
N GLU A 252 5.05 14.36 -3.24
CA GLU A 252 5.84 13.75 -2.18
C GLU A 252 7.33 14.05 -2.36
N LEU A 253 7.85 13.89 -3.57
CA LEU A 253 9.26 14.18 -3.85
C LEU A 253 9.60 15.68 -3.78
N GLU A 254 8.71 16.55 -4.26
CA GLU A 254 8.86 18.00 -4.14
C GLU A 254 8.85 18.45 -2.68
N MET A 255 7.92 17.96 -1.88
CA MET A 255 7.85 18.26 -0.44
C MET A 255 9.11 17.85 0.32
N MET A 256 9.77 16.79 -0.11
CA MET A 256 10.99 16.28 0.49
C MET A 256 12.25 16.96 -0.05
N ALA A 257 12.12 17.93 -0.95
CA ALA A 257 13.24 18.47 -1.74
C ALA A 257 14.11 17.35 -2.36
N ALA A 258 13.47 16.23 -2.70
CA ALA A 258 14.12 15.07 -3.27
C ALA A 258 14.23 15.28 -4.79
N THR A 259 15.31 15.94 -5.21
CA THR A 259 15.51 16.36 -6.59
C THR A 259 16.06 15.26 -7.50
N LEU A 260 16.44 14.11 -6.97
CA LEU A 260 17.12 13.10 -7.75
C LEU A 260 16.55 11.70 -7.44
N ILE A 261 16.28 10.97 -8.52
CA ILE A 261 16.07 9.52 -8.46
C ILE A 261 17.35 8.85 -8.00
N SER A 262 17.20 7.81 -7.21
CA SER A 262 18.35 7.07 -6.69
C SER A 262 19.19 6.49 -7.84
N PRO A 263 20.50 6.72 -7.87
CA PRO A 263 21.37 6.18 -8.92
C PRO A 263 21.54 4.65 -8.81
N VAL A 264 21.04 4.03 -7.74
CA VAL A 264 21.11 2.56 -7.58
C VAL A 264 19.96 1.82 -8.24
N LEU A 265 18.96 2.53 -8.77
CA LEU A 265 17.92 1.92 -9.59
C LEU A 265 18.45 1.54 -10.96
N ASP A 266 18.06 0.36 -11.43
CA ASP A 266 18.35 -0.05 -12.80
C ASP A 266 17.47 0.73 -13.80
N ALA A 267 16.21 1.01 -13.42
CA ALA A 267 15.30 1.87 -14.20
C ALA A 267 14.18 2.46 -13.33
N GLY A 268 13.74 3.66 -13.69
CA GLY A 268 12.50 4.28 -13.25
C GLY A 268 11.60 4.55 -14.45
N TYR A 269 10.32 4.21 -14.38
CA TYR A 269 9.36 4.37 -15.46
C TYR A 269 8.12 5.14 -15.01
N GLN A 270 7.62 6.03 -15.87
CA GLN A 270 6.36 6.72 -15.68
C GLN A 270 5.41 6.42 -16.84
N SER A 271 4.23 5.90 -16.53
CA SER A 271 3.13 5.70 -17.48
C SER A 271 2.07 6.78 -17.34
N GLY A 272 1.45 7.14 -18.47
CA GLY A 272 0.25 7.98 -18.52
C GLY A 272 -0.98 7.21 -19.03
N CYS A 273 -0.98 5.88 -18.90
CA CYS A 273 -1.94 5.01 -19.56
C CYS A 273 -3.43 5.28 -19.21
N HIS A 274 -3.73 5.80 -18.03
CA HIS A 274 -5.10 6.18 -17.67
C HIS A 274 -5.48 7.56 -18.20
N THR A 275 -4.59 8.55 -18.05
CA THR A 275 -4.82 9.93 -18.47
C THR A 275 -4.92 10.06 -19.97
N ALA A 276 -4.05 9.39 -20.71
CA ALA A 276 -4.02 9.48 -22.18
C ALA A 276 -5.25 8.83 -22.85
N SER A 277 -5.91 7.90 -22.15
CA SER A 277 -7.11 7.22 -22.65
C SER A 277 -8.41 7.97 -22.33
N VAL A 278 -8.35 9.02 -21.51
CA VAL A 278 -9.53 9.78 -21.09
C VAL A 278 -9.69 11.04 -21.91
N TRP A 279 -10.88 11.24 -22.44
CA TRP A 279 -11.23 12.37 -23.31
C TRP A 279 -11.66 13.63 -22.57
N ASP A 280 -11.69 13.59 -21.22
CA ASP A 280 -12.08 14.77 -20.45
C ASP A 280 -10.93 15.77 -20.31
N LEU A 281 -11.27 17.07 -20.37
CA LEU A 281 -10.30 18.16 -20.35
C LEU A 281 -9.45 18.16 -19.06
N LYS A 282 -10.03 17.81 -17.90
CA LYS A 282 -9.31 17.82 -16.62
C LYS A 282 -8.23 16.75 -16.57
N SER A 283 -8.51 15.57 -17.12
CA SER A 283 -7.50 14.51 -17.21
C SER A 283 -6.37 14.92 -18.15
N GLN A 284 -6.69 15.61 -19.24
CA GLN A 284 -5.68 16.10 -20.19
C GLN A 284 -4.78 17.20 -19.56
N GLU A 285 -5.28 18.00 -18.64
CA GLU A 285 -4.46 18.99 -17.92
C GLU A 285 -3.34 18.36 -17.07
N ASN A 286 -3.46 17.08 -16.73
CA ASN A 286 -2.42 16.35 -16.03
C ASN A 286 -1.25 15.93 -16.92
N ILE A 287 -1.41 15.88 -18.25
CA ILE A 287 -0.36 15.46 -19.18
C ILE A 287 0.91 16.32 -19.05
N PRO A 288 0.83 17.67 -19.06
CA PRO A 288 2.03 18.50 -18.88
C PRO A 288 2.74 18.25 -17.55
N ARG A 289 2.00 17.98 -16.48
CA ARG A 289 2.55 17.65 -15.15
C ARG A 289 3.29 16.32 -15.17
N LEU A 290 2.73 15.31 -15.82
CA LEU A 290 3.39 14.01 -15.98
C LEU A 290 4.66 14.14 -16.82
N MET A 291 4.62 14.90 -17.93
CA MET A 291 5.79 15.14 -18.78
C MET A 291 6.89 15.87 -17.99
N LYS A 292 6.52 16.87 -17.19
CA LYS A 292 7.47 17.55 -16.33
C LYS A 292 8.08 16.60 -15.29
N PHE A 293 7.27 15.78 -14.63
CA PHE A 293 7.74 14.78 -13.67
C PHE A 293 8.74 13.82 -14.32
N MET A 294 8.42 13.32 -15.51
CA MET A 294 9.32 12.42 -16.24
C MET A 294 10.66 13.08 -16.57
N SER A 295 10.62 14.34 -17.00
CA SER A 295 11.82 15.11 -17.30
C SER A 295 12.65 15.45 -16.09
N ASP A 296 12.02 15.97 -15.04
CA ASP A 296 12.70 16.45 -13.83
C ASP A 296 13.38 15.30 -13.06
N PHE A 297 12.83 14.11 -13.11
CA PHE A 297 13.35 12.95 -12.40
C PHE A 297 14.10 11.95 -13.28
N GLY A 298 14.28 12.25 -14.57
CA GLY A 298 15.04 11.39 -15.48
C GLY A 298 14.41 10.00 -15.67
N LEU A 299 13.09 9.91 -15.56
CA LEU A 299 12.38 8.64 -15.72
C LEU A 299 12.38 8.19 -17.16
N ILE A 300 12.51 6.89 -17.36
CA ILE A 300 12.32 6.28 -18.67
C ILE A 300 10.88 6.50 -19.09
N THR A 301 10.70 7.02 -20.29
CA THR A 301 9.38 7.39 -20.80
C THR A 301 8.75 6.32 -21.69
N GLY A 302 9.18 5.08 -21.59
CA GLY A 302 8.74 4.02 -22.49
C GLY A 302 9.24 4.21 -23.92
N ARG A 303 10.23 5.07 -24.16
CA ARG A 303 10.84 5.24 -25.47
C ARG A 303 11.89 4.19 -25.74
N ASP A 304 11.55 3.25 -26.54
CA ASP A 304 12.48 2.63 -27.46
C ASP A 304 12.98 3.70 -28.46
N PRO A 305 14.28 3.70 -28.83
CA PRO A 305 14.78 4.51 -29.92
C PRO A 305 13.98 4.41 -31.24
N GLN A 306 13.23 3.34 -31.39
CA GLN A 306 12.35 3.07 -32.53
C GLN A 306 10.91 3.57 -32.34
N ASN A 307 10.62 4.37 -31.33
CA ASN A 307 9.26 4.85 -30.99
C ASN A 307 8.25 3.74 -30.66
N LYS A 308 8.72 2.59 -30.21
CA LYS A 308 7.92 1.41 -29.96
C LYS A 308 6.94 1.59 -28.80
N TYR A 309 7.28 2.43 -27.82
CA TYR A 309 6.42 2.76 -26.68
C TYR A 309 6.07 4.24 -26.70
N HIS A 310 4.78 4.54 -26.69
CA HIS A 310 4.32 5.90 -26.52
C HIS A 310 4.27 6.24 -25.01
N PRO A 311 4.94 7.32 -24.56
CA PRO A 311 5.17 7.58 -23.13
C PRO A 311 3.89 7.75 -22.30
N LEU A 312 2.78 8.06 -22.94
CA LEU A 312 1.52 8.31 -22.25
C LEU A 312 0.48 7.19 -22.41
N THR A 313 0.66 6.29 -23.38
CA THR A 313 -0.36 5.30 -23.73
C THR A 313 -0.01 3.88 -23.35
N ASP A 314 1.26 3.61 -23.05
CA ASP A 314 1.68 2.27 -22.75
C ASP A 314 1.27 1.84 -21.34
N VAL A 315 0.73 0.63 -21.25
CA VAL A 315 0.26 0.04 -20.00
C VAL A 315 1.45 -0.27 -19.10
N ILE A 316 1.46 0.34 -17.91
CA ILE A 316 2.60 0.28 -16.97
C ILE A 316 3.14 -1.13 -16.74
N HIS A 317 2.30 -2.08 -16.41
CA HIS A 317 2.74 -3.44 -16.06
C HIS A 317 3.31 -4.20 -17.27
N LYS A 318 2.86 -3.88 -18.48
CA LYS A 318 3.45 -4.44 -19.71
C LYS A 318 4.86 -3.89 -19.92
N VAL A 319 5.03 -2.58 -19.82
CA VAL A 319 6.35 -1.96 -19.99
C VAL A 319 7.32 -2.43 -18.90
N LEU A 320 6.89 -2.49 -17.65
CA LEU A 320 7.73 -3.00 -16.56
C LEU A 320 8.20 -4.43 -16.84
N ASN A 321 7.34 -5.28 -17.40
CA ASN A 321 7.72 -6.63 -17.79
C ASN A 321 8.76 -6.63 -18.94
N ASP A 322 8.60 -5.74 -19.90
CA ASP A 322 9.48 -5.66 -21.07
C ASP A 322 10.87 -5.09 -20.73
N ILE A 323 10.94 -4.09 -19.82
CA ILE A 323 12.21 -3.48 -19.41
C ILE A 323 12.95 -4.29 -18.33
N THR A 324 12.29 -5.27 -17.70
CA THR A 324 12.93 -6.14 -16.70
C THR A 324 13.79 -7.16 -17.43
N ILE A 325 15.10 -7.00 -17.31
CA ILE A 325 16.09 -7.89 -17.94
C ILE A 325 16.47 -9.04 -16.99
N ASP A 326 16.53 -8.75 -15.69
CA ASP A 326 16.97 -9.70 -14.65
C ASP A 326 15.76 -10.35 -13.94
N ASP A 327 15.59 -11.64 -14.10
CA ASP A 327 14.57 -12.43 -13.38
C ASP A 327 14.76 -12.45 -11.85
N TRP A 328 15.91 -11.96 -11.36
CA TRP A 328 16.22 -11.80 -9.95
C TRP A 328 15.92 -10.39 -9.41
N ALA A 329 15.25 -9.58 -10.19
CA ALA A 329 14.91 -8.20 -9.82
C ALA A 329 13.79 -8.12 -8.80
N ILE A 330 13.82 -7.05 -7.98
CA ILE A 330 12.69 -6.58 -7.17
C ILE A 330 12.12 -5.33 -7.83
N ILE A 331 10.81 -5.37 -8.11
CA ILE A 331 10.10 -4.34 -8.86
C ILE A 331 8.97 -3.78 -7.98
N ILE A 332 8.87 -2.47 -7.92
CA ILE A 332 7.77 -1.76 -7.25
C ILE A 332 7.04 -0.89 -8.28
N GLY A 333 5.74 -1.02 -8.36
CA GLY A 333 4.92 -0.21 -9.27
C GLY A 333 3.66 0.34 -8.65
N GLY A 334 3.24 1.50 -9.11
CA GLY A 334 2.02 2.18 -8.65
C GLY A 334 0.72 1.57 -9.16
N ASP A 335 0.78 0.42 -9.79
CA ASP A 335 -0.37 -0.31 -10.33
C ASP A 335 -0.51 -1.70 -9.71
N SER A 336 -1.74 -2.13 -9.48
CA SER A 336 -2.03 -3.44 -8.88
C SER A 336 -1.59 -4.63 -9.75
N HIS A 337 -1.46 -4.44 -11.07
CA HIS A 337 -1.01 -5.47 -12.00
C HIS A 337 0.53 -5.53 -12.14
N THR A 338 1.28 -4.67 -11.45
CA THR A 338 2.75 -4.73 -11.40
C THR A 338 3.26 -6.13 -11.06
N ARG A 339 2.51 -6.87 -10.25
CA ARG A 339 2.76 -8.27 -9.88
C ARG A 339 2.89 -9.25 -11.06
N MET A 340 2.52 -8.83 -12.27
CA MET A 340 2.65 -9.65 -13.48
C MET A 340 4.04 -9.51 -14.13
N SER A 341 4.88 -8.61 -13.66
CA SER A 341 6.24 -8.43 -14.17
C SER A 341 7.14 -9.58 -13.72
N LYS A 342 8.28 -9.75 -14.42
CA LYS A 342 9.32 -10.73 -14.09
C LYS A 342 9.90 -10.48 -12.70
N GLY A 343 10.67 -11.43 -12.18
CA GLY A 343 11.25 -11.32 -10.85
C GLY A 343 10.22 -11.38 -9.74
N VAL A 344 10.40 -10.58 -8.69
CA VAL A 344 9.42 -10.38 -7.62
C VAL A 344 8.89 -8.96 -7.69
N ALA A 345 7.61 -8.82 -8.02
CA ALA A 345 7.01 -7.55 -8.32
C ALA A 345 5.80 -7.24 -7.41
N PHE A 346 5.72 -6.02 -6.93
CA PHE A 346 4.70 -5.55 -5.99
C PHE A 346 3.97 -4.32 -6.53
N GLY A 347 2.64 -4.35 -6.46
CA GLY A 347 1.83 -3.13 -6.54
C GLY A 347 1.92 -2.35 -5.24
N ALA A 348 2.21 -1.06 -5.33
CA ALA A 348 2.43 -0.19 -4.18
C ALA A 348 1.65 1.13 -4.30
N ASP A 349 1.50 1.81 -3.18
CA ASP A 349 0.98 3.17 -3.10
C ASP A 349 2.04 4.21 -3.50
N SER A 350 1.61 5.47 -3.68
CA SER A 350 2.47 6.55 -4.13
C SER A 350 3.63 6.84 -3.17
N GLY A 351 3.41 6.73 -1.86
CA GLY A 351 4.45 6.96 -0.85
C GLY A 351 5.56 5.92 -0.92
N THR A 352 5.20 4.65 -1.09
CA THR A 352 6.17 3.56 -1.31
C THR A 352 6.90 3.72 -2.64
N VAL A 353 6.18 4.12 -3.71
CA VAL A 353 6.81 4.43 -5.01
C VAL A 353 7.80 5.59 -4.88
N ALA A 354 7.42 6.69 -4.23
CA ALA A 354 8.29 7.84 -4.00
C ALA A 354 9.52 7.46 -3.16
N LEU A 355 9.34 6.69 -2.10
CA LEU A 355 10.42 6.19 -1.26
C LEU A 355 11.40 5.35 -2.08
N ALA A 356 10.90 4.42 -2.87
CA ALA A 356 11.73 3.55 -3.72
C ALA A 356 12.47 4.34 -4.80
N LEU A 357 11.81 5.32 -5.45
CA LEU A 357 12.44 6.22 -6.41
C LEU A 357 13.57 7.03 -5.78
N ALA A 358 13.33 7.59 -4.59
CA ALA A 358 14.28 8.48 -3.92
C ALA A 358 15.48 7.74 -3.30
N THR A 359 15.30 6.51 -2.85
CA THR A 359 16.33 5.77 -2.10
C THR A 359 16.89 4.56 -2.83
N GLY A 360 16.19 4.03 -3.83
CA GLY A 360 16.52 2.75 -4.47
C GLY A 360 16.28 1.55 -3.56
N GLU A 361 15.58 1.74 -2.44
CA GLU A 361 15.35 0.70 -1.44
C GLU A 361 13.91 0.68 -0.97
N ALA A 362 13.49 -0.49 -0.49
CA ALA A 362 12.24 -0.66 0.24
C ALA A 362 12.45 -1.59 1.44
N SER A 363 11.63 -1.41 2.48
CA SER A 363 11.59 -2.30 3.63
C SER A 363 10.30 -3.11 3.59
N MET A 364 10.41 -4.43 3.59
CA MET A 364 9.25 -5.32 3.45
C MET A 364 9.50 -6.70 4.04
N PRO A 365 8.44 -7.44 4.39
CA PRO A 365 8.59 -8.84 4.76
C PRO A 365 8.92 -9.69 3.52
N ILE A 366 9.75 -10.71 3.70
CA ILE A 366 9.90 -11.78 2.71
C ILE A 366 8.58 -12.57 2.74
N PRO A 367 7.83 -12.61 1.63
CA PRO A 367 6.56 -13.34 1.61
C PRO A 367 6.77 -14.85 1.55
N GLU A 368 5.79 -15.57 2.04
CA GLU A 368 5.70 -17.01 1.79
C GLU A 368 5.37 -17.28 0.31
N SER A 369 5.72 -18.46 -0.16
CA SER A 369 5.36 -18.94 -1.51
C SER A 369 4.35 -20.06 -1.44
N VAL A 370 3.43 -20.06 -2.40
CA VAL A 370 2.53 -21.19 -2.69
C VAL A 370 2.88 -21.76 -4.04
N LYS A 371 3.30 -23.02 -4.07
CA LYS A 371 3.53 -23.74 -5.33
C LYS A 371 2.22 -24.26 -5.88
N VAL A 372 1.87 -23.82 -7.08
CA VAL A 372 0.72 -24.34 -7.84
C VAL A 372 1.26 -25.12 -9.04
N THR A 373 0.97 -26.42 -9.09
CA THR A 373 1.39 -27.29 -10.19
C THR A 373 0.19 -27.67 -11.02
N PHE A 374 0.18 -27.28 -12.28
CA PHE A 374 -0.79 -27.75 -13.26
C PHE A 374 -0.26 -29.03 -13.93
N LYS A 375 -1.11 -30.03 -14.07
CA LYS A 375 -0.78 -31.30 -14.73
C LYS A 375 -1.87 -31.67 -15.74
N GLY A 376 -1.48 -32.20 -16.88
CA GLY A 376 -2.38 -32.63 -17.94
C GLY A 376 -2.46 -31.63 -19.09
N LYS A 377 -3.53 -31.72 -19.86
CA LYS A 377 -3.79 -30.84 -20.99
C LYS A 377 -5.05 -30.03 -20.74
N MET A 378 -5.00 -28.78 -21.12
CA MET A 378 -6.18 -27.91 -21.09
C MET A 378 -7.16 -28.36 -22.21
N HIS A 379 -8.45 -28.36 -21.87
CA HIS A 379 -9.49 -28.68 -22.83
C HIS A 379 -9.53 -27.62 -23.94
N GLU A 380 -9.84 -28.01 -25.18
CA GLU A 380 -9.78 -27.13 -26.36
C GLU A 380 -10.71 -25.90 -26.30
N HIS A 381 -11.80 -25.98 -25.51
CA HIS A 381 -12.75 -24.88 -25.28
C HIS A 381 -12.50 -24.07 -24.01
N MET A 382 -11.36 -24.28 -23.33
CA MET A 382 -10.98 -23.56 -22.11
C MET A 382 -9.80 -22.65 -22.38
N ASP A 383 -9.79 -21.48 -21.76
CA ASP A 383 -8.63 -20.61 -21.72
C ASP A 383 -7.95 -20.64 -20.33
N PHE A 384 -6.82 -19.96 -20.23
CA PHE A 384 -6.07 -19.92 -18.96
C PHE A 384 -6.86 -19.23 -17.84
N ARG A 385 -7.78 -18.33 -18.17
CA ARG A 385 -8.63 -17.66 -17.18
C ARG A 385 -9.58 -18.65 -16.50
N ASP A 386 -10.14 -19.60 -17.25
CA ASP A 386 -10.97 -20.65 -16.69
C ASP A 386 -10.20 -21.51 -15.70
N VAL A 387 -8.93 -21.82 -16.02
CA VAL A 387 -8.03 -22.56 -15.12
C VAL A 387 -7.77 -21.78 -13.83
N VAL A 388 -7.55 -20.46 -13.92
CA VAL A 388 -7.34 -19.60 -12.75
C VAL A 388 -8.58 -19.56 -11.87
N HIS A 389 -9.77 -19.36 -12.45
CA HIS A 389 -11.04 -19.36 -11.70
C HIS A 389 -11.33 -20.70 -11.05
N ALA A 390 -11.12 -21.81 -11.78
CA ALA A 390 -11.29 -23.14 -11.24
C ALA A 390 -10.33 -23.42 -10.08
N THR A 391 -9.07 -23.01 -10.21
CA THR A 391 -8.06 -23.13 -9.16
C THR A 391 -8.48 -22.38 -7.90
N GLN A 392 -8.91 -21.12 -8.03
CA GLN A 392 -9.38 -20.33 -6.90
C GLN A 392 -10.58 -20.97 -6.22
N SER A 393 -11.59 -21.40 -6.99
CA SER A 393 -12.79 -22.06 -6.47
C SER A 393 -12.45 -23.36 -5.73
N GLN A 394 -11.56 -24.18 -6.30
CA GLN A 394 -11.15 -25.45 -5.67
C GLN A 394 -10.37 -25.22 -4.38
N MET A 395 -9.48 -24.22 -4.36
CA MET A 395 -8.70 -23.90 -3.15
C MET A 395 -9.60 -23.38 -2.03
N LEU A 396 -10.54 -22.48 -2.33
CA LEU A 396 -11.52 -22.01 -1.34
C LEU A 396 -12.33 -23.18 -0.74
N LYS A 397 -12.78 -24.13 -1.57
CA LYS A 397 -13.49 -25.32 -1.09
C LYS A 397 -12.59 -26.20 -0.23
N LYS A 398 -11.34 -26.46 -0.67
CA LYS A 398 -10.39 -27.32 0.02
C LYS A 398 -9.97 -26.79 1.39
N PHE A 399 -9.87 -25.46 1.54
CA PHE A 399 -9.41 -24.80 2.76
C PHE A 399 -10.54 -24.08 3.53
N GLY A 400 -11.78 -24.57 3.41
CA GLY A 400 -12.90 -24.10 4.23
C GLY A 400 -13.27 -22.62 4.03
N GLY A 401 -13.04 -22.09 2.83
CA GLY A 401 -13.30 -20.67 2.50
C GLY A 401 -12.11 -19.74 2.71
N GLU A 402 -11.00 -20.25 3.23
CA GLU A 402 -9.78 -19.44 3.38
C GLU A 402 -9.08 -19.20 2.02
N ASN A 403 -8.67 -17.96 1.78
CA ASN A 403 -7.87 -17.63 0.61
C ASN A 403 -6.38 -17.90 0.88
N VAL A 404 -5.93 -19.09 0.52
CA VAL A 404 -4.54 -19.54 0.71
C VAL A 404 -3.50 -18.72 -0.07
N PHE A 405 -3.93 -17.93 -1.02
CA PHE A 405 -3.02 -17.07 -1.82
C PHE A 405 -2.81 -15.69 -1.20
N GLN A 406 -3.61 -15.33 -0.21
CA GLN A 406 -3.54 -14.00 0.39
C GLN A 406 -2.19 -13.76 1.10
N GLY A 407 -1.50 -12.70 0.70
CA GLY A 407 -0.20 -12.32 1.27
C GLY A 407 0.98 -13.21 0.83
N ARG A 408 0.77 -14.10 -0.14
CA ARG A 408 1.77 -15.05 -0.65
C ARG A 408 2.10 -14.80 -2.12
N ILE A 409 3.28 -15.21 -2.51
CA ILE A 409 3.67 -15.28 -3.93
C ILE A 409 3.25 -16.64 -4.49
N ILE A 410 2.70 -16.64 -5.69
CA ILE A 410 2.29 -17.87 -6.37
C ILE A 410 3.40 -18.29 -7.33
N GLU A 411 4.02 -19.42 -7.08
CA GLU A 411 5.00 -20.03 -7.98
C GLU A 411 4.30 -21.08 -8.85
N VAL A 412 4.13 -20.77 -10.14
CA VAL A 412 3.41 -21.62 -11.09
C VAL A 412 4.38 -22.58 -11.75
N HIS A 413 4.03 -23.85 -11.74
CA HIS A 413 4.74 -24.96 -12.43
C HIS A 413 3.77 -25.65 -13.39
N ILE A 414 4.19 -25.83 -14.63
CA ILE A 414 3.41 -26.45 -15.71
C ILE A 414 4.11 -27.71 -16.19
#